data_dd39f445366dfcf7f86e2cfdbd8999dd
#
_entry.id   dd39f445366dfcf7f86e2cfdbd8999dd
#
_cell.length_a   1.000
_cell.length_b   1.000
_cell.length_c   1.000
_cell.angle_alpha   90.00
_cell.angle_beta   90.00
_cell.angle_gamma   90.00
#
_symmetry.space_group_name_H-M   'P 1'
#
loop_
_entity.id
_entity.type
_entity.pdbx_description
1 polymer ?
#
loop_
_entity_poly.entity_id
_entity_poly.type
_entity_poly.pdbx_seq_one_letter_code
_entity_poly.pdbx_strand_id
1 'polypeptide(L)'
;DSLLLGVGSTDHFTAVDGLRGVECNLNAVHQDARGRIFFGTNAGLVMHDPGRGPAALRRPPPEARITGLRSFMLRTDWKGQCDSVDRRSGLPVGLDLVYRKNHLTFDYTAVDLAEPDRVRFQYRLSGFDADWLPSTDARFASYSNLPHGSYRFEVRASRDAVHWGPP
;
A
#
# COMPACT_ATOMS: atom_id res chain seq x y z
N ASP A 1 -44.21 -7.23 3.13
CA ASP A 1 -43.17 -7.19 2.08
C ASP A 1 -42.09 -6.23 2.51
N SER A 2 -41.08 -6.79 3.21
CA SER A 2 -39.87 -6.02 3.59
C SER A 2 -38.88 -6.09 2.45
N LEU A 3 -38.70 -4.99 1.75
CA LEU A 3 -37.62 -4.80 0.80
C LEU A 3 -36.29 -4.71 1.58
N LEU A 4 -35.56 -5.81 1.67
CA LEU A 4 -34.17 -5.79 2.15
C LEU A 4 -33.31 -5.17 1.03
N LEU A 5 -33.03 -3.88 1.15
CA LEU A 5 -31.96 -3.23 0.41
C LEU A 5 -30.63 -3.76 0.94
N GLY A 6 -30.16 -4.85 0.37
CA GLY A 6 -28.80 -5.30 0.56
C GLY A 6 -27.86 -4.21 0.02
N VAL A 7 -26.97 -3.68 0.86
CA VAL A 7 -25.86 -2.85 0.41
C VAL A 7 -24.93 -3.77 -0.38
N GLY A 8 -25.15 -3.87 -1.69
CA GLY A 8 -24.27 -4.59 -2.58
C GLY A 8 -22.93 -3.87 -2.68
N SER A 9 -21.83 -4.57 -2.43
CA SER A 9 -20.51 -4.04 -2.80
C SER A 9 -20.38 -4.07 -4.31
N THR A 10 -19.87 -3.01 -4.90
CA THR A 10 -19.58 -2.93 -6.33
C THR A 10 -18.07 -3.02 -6.51
N ASP A 11 -17.61 -4.05 -7.21
CA ASP A 11 -16.21 -4.18 -7.60
C ASP A 11 -15.98 -3.55 -8.97
N HIS A 12 -14.99 -2.67 -9.05
CA HIS A 12 -14.58 -2.03 -10.29
C HIS A 12 -13.35 -2.74 -10.86
N PHE A 13 -13.46 -3.27 -12.07
CA PHE A 13 -12.34 -3.87 -12.80
C PHE A 13 -11.85 -2.93 -13.89
N THR A 14 -10.54 -2.79 -14.00
CA THR A 14 -9.86 -1.90 -14.94
C THR A 14 -8.78 -2.65 -15.74
N ALA A 15 -8.07 -1.96 -16.61
CA ALA A 15 -6.93 -2.53 -17.34
C ALA A 15 -5.84 -3.10 -16.41
N VAL A 16 -5.69 -2.54 -15.21
CA VAL A 16 -4.75 -3.03 -14.18
C VAL A 16 -5.17 -4.40 -13.66
N ASP A 17 -6.46 -4.72 -13.67
CA ASP A 17 -7.04 -6.02 -13.29
C ASP A 17 -6.98 -7.06 -14.42
N GLY A 18 -6.39 -6.69 -15.56
CA GLY A 18 -6.30 -7.53 -16.74
C GLY A 18 -7.49 -7.39 -17.69
N LEU A 19 -8.37 -6.40 -17.46
CA LEU A 19 -9.45 -6.09 -18.41
C LEU A 19 -8.85 -5.54 -19.69
N ARG A 20 -8.92 -6.31 -20.78
CA ARG A 20 -8.51 -5.87 -22.11
C ARG A 20 -9.68 -5.20 -22.80
N GLY A 21 -9.49 -3.95 -23.20
CA GLY A 21 -10.53 -3.10 -23.79
C GLY A 21 -11.42 -2.45 -22.72
N VAL A 22 -11.73 -1.17 -22.95
CA VAL A 22 -12.55 -0.36 -22.04
C VAL A 22 -14.01 -0.28 -22.46
N GLU A 23 -14.33 -0.75 -23.68
CA GLU A 23 -15.67 -0.74 -24.23
C GLU A 23 -16.19 -2.16 -24.38
N CYS A 24 -17.29 -2.46 -23.70
CA CYS A 24 -18.01 -3.70 -23.88
C CYS A 24 -18.91 -3.61 -25.10
N ASN A 25 -18.90 -4.64 -25.94
CA ASN A 25 -19.80 -4.74 -27.08
C ASN A 25 -21.25 -4.95 -26.60
N LEU A 26 -22.19 -4.32 -27.26
CA LEU A 26 -23.61 -4.44 -26.95
C LEU A 26 -24.05 -5.90 -27.03
N ASN A 27 -24.76 -6.38 -26.00
CA ASN A 27 -25.25 -7.75 -25.87
C ASN A 27 -24.19 -8.86 -25.89
N ALA A 28 -22.91 -8.50 -25.74
CA ALA A 28 -21.82 -9.47 -25.72
C ALA A 28 -21.47 -9.91 -24.28
N VAL A 29 -22.48 -10.40 -23.56
CA VAL A 29 -22.30 -11.00 -22.22
C VAL A 29 -22.95 -12.39 -22.18
N HIS A 30 -22.23 -13.34 -21.56
CA HIS A 30 -22.74 -14.72 -21.40
C HIS A 30 -22.28 -15.26 -20.04
N GLN A 31 -23.19 -15.98 -19.36
CA GLN A 31 -22.85 -16.71 -18.14
C GLN A 31 -22.94 -18.20 -18.41
N ASP A 32 -21.90 -18.95 -18.10
CA ASP A 32 -21.89 -20.39 -18.23
C ASP A 32 -22.51 -21.10 -17.02
N ALA A 33 -22.67 -22.43 -17.14
CA ALA A 33 -23.26 -23.27 -16.08
C ALA A 33 -22.41 -23.31 -14.79
N ARG A 34 -21.16 -22.82 -14.79
CA ARG A 34 -20.28 -22.70 -13.62
C ARG A 34 -20.35 -21.31 -12.99
N GLY A 35 -21.22 -20.44 -13.49
CA GLY A 35 -21.33 -19.06 -13.00
C GLY A 35 -20.26 -18.12 -13.50
N ARG A 36 -19.38 -18.54 -14.42
CA ARG A 36 -18.37 -17.65 -15.02
C ARG A 36 -19.04 -16.72 -16.01
N ILE A 37 -18.64 -15.45 -16.01
CA ILE A 37 -19.22 -14.42 -16.86
C ILE A 37 -18.19 -14.04 -17.93
N PHE A 38 -18.64 -14.06 -19.18
CA PHE A 38 -17.84 -13.71 -20.34
C PHE A 38 -18.34 -12.40 -20.93
N PHE A 39 -17.41 -11.47 -21.19
CA PHE A 39 -17.71 -10.17 -21.79
C PHE A 39 -16.94 -10.02 -23.11
N GLY A 40 -17.65 -9.72 -24.19
CA GLY A 40 -17.02 -9.27 -25.43
C GLY A 40 -16.66 -7.80 -25.33
N THR A 41 -15.40 -7.47 -25.58
CA THR A 41 -14.90 -6.09 -25.59
C THR A 41 -14.31 -5.75 -26.97
N ASN A 42 -14.02 -4.46 -27.20
CA ASN A 42 -13.34 -4.01 -28.41
C ASN A 42 -11.91 -4.57 -28.57
N ALA A 43 -11.34 -5.19 -27.55
CA ALA A 43 -10.01 -5.81 -27.56
C ALA A 43 -10.04 -7.33 -27.38
N GLY A 44 -11.22 -7.95 -27.39
CA GLY A 44 -11.38 -9.41 -27.31
C GLY A 44 -12.36 -9.88 -26.24
N LEU A 45 -12.20 -11.13 -25.81
CA LEU A 45 -13.05 -11.76 -24.81
C LEU A 45 -12.40 -11.70 -23.43
N VAL A 46 -13.16 -11.23 -22.44
CA VAL A 46 -12.77 -11.22 -21.02
C VAL A 46 -13.66 -12.17 -20.25
N MET A 47 -13.07 -12.95 -19.36
CA MET A 47 -13.78 -13.88 -18.48
C MET A 47 -13.61 -13.45 -17.02
N HIS A 48 -14.72 -13.31 -16.32
CA HIS A 48 -14.77 -13.15 -14.87
C HIS A 48 -15.28 -14.45 -14.23
N ASP A 49 -14.54 -14.97 -13.24
CA ASP A 49 -14.91 -16.14 -12.47
C ASP A 49 -15.19 -15.72 -11.01
N PRO A 50 -16.47 -15.55 -10.62
CA PRO A 50 -16.83 -15.16 -9.26
C PRO A 50 -16.33 -16.15 -8.18
N GLY A 51 -16.21 -17.43 -8.55
CA GLY A 51 -15.73 -18.49 -7.66
C GLY A 51 -14.22 -18.39 -7.34
N ARG A 52 -13.48 -17.70 -8.20
CA ARG A 52 -12.04 -17.47 -7.96
C ARG A 52 -11.74 -16.26 -7.10
N GLY A 53 -12.70 -15.36 -6.90
CA GLY A 53 -12.49 -14.09 -6.20
C GLY A 53 -11.32 -13.26 -6.78
N PRO A 54 -11.14 -12.03 -6.45
CA PRO A 54 -9.93 -11.30 -6.83
C PRO A 54 -8.71 -12.06 -6.33
N ALA A 55 -7.81 -12.44 -7.24
CA ALA A 55 -6.57 -13.14 -6.87
C ALA A 55 -5.76 -12.36 -5.82
N ALA A 56 -5.95 -11.05 -5.79
CA ALA A 56 -5.40 -10.14 -4.79
C ALA A 56 -5.84 -10.49 -3.35
N LEU A 57 -7.09 -10.91 -3.13
CA LEU A 57 -7.60 -11.27 -1.80
C LEU A 57 -7.05 -12.61 -1.28
N ARG A 58 -6.47 -13.45 -2.14
CA ARG A 58 -5.91 -14.74 -1.75
C ARG A 58 -4.43 -14.69 -1.40
N ARG A 59 -3.76 -13.59 -1.70
CA ARG A 59 -2.34 -13.38 -1.38
C ARG A 59 -2.21 -12.61 -0.08
N PRO A 60 -1.24 -12.95 0.78
CA PRO A 60 -0.96 -12.13 1.94
C PRO A 60 -0.65 -10.69 1.49
N PRO A 61 -1.02 -9.70 2.30
CA PRO A 61 -0.69 -8.30 2.01
C PRO A 61 0.81 -8.13 1.78
N PRO A 62 1.24 -7.18 0.94
CA PRO A 62 2.66 -6.93 0.74
C PRO A 62 3.30 -6.43 2.03
N GLU A 63 4.54 -6.88 2.28
CA GLU A 63 5.32 -6.44 3.43
C GLU A 63 5.98 -5.10 3.12
N ALA A 64 5.72 -4.10 3.97
CA ALA A 64 6.38 -2.82 3.88
C ALA A 64 7.78 -2.89 4.49
N ARG A 65 8.74 -2.15 3.91
CA ARG A 65 10.11 -2.06 4.40
C ARG A 65 10.62 -0.64 4.33
N ILE A 66 11.23 -0.18 5.40
CA ILE A 66 11.94 1.09 5.42
C ILE A 66 13.24 0.90 4.63
N THR A 67 13.48 1.77 3.65
CA THR A 67 14.63 1.70 2.74
C THR A 67 15.61 2.84 2.94
N GLY A 68 15.23 3.87 3.69
CA GLY A 68 16.09 5.01 3.93
C GLY A 68 15.57 5.92 5.03
N LEU A 69 16.50 6.65 5.59
CA LEU A 69 16.23 7.76 6.50
C LEU A 69 17.08 8.97 6.06
N ARG A 70 16.43 10.10 5.90
CA ARG A 70 17.05 11.35 5.47
C ARG A 70 16.78 12.45 6.49
N SER A 71 17.71 13.37 6.62
CA SER A 71 17.51 14.62 7.36
C SER A 71 17.43 15.77 6.36
N PHE A 72 16.41 16.63 6.49
CA PHE A 72 16.14 17.74 5.54
C PHE A 72 16.14 17.31 4.06
N MET A 73 15.53 16.16 3.75
CA MET A 73 15.46 15.58 2.40
C MET A 73 16.84 15.14 1.84
N LEU A 74 17.92 15.27 2.58
CA LEU A 74 19.27 14.91 2.18
C LEU A 74 19.68 13.57 2.78
N ARG A 75 20.42 12.78 2.01
CA ARG A 75 21.10 11.59 2.56
C ARG A 75 22.09 12.03 3.61
N THR A 76 21.97 11.47 4.81
CA THR A 76 22.76 11.86 5.97
C THR A 76 23.64 10.70 6.40
N ASP A 77 24.91 10.98 6.70
CA ASP A 77 25.75 10.02 7.41
C ASP A 77 25.38 10.08 8.90
N TRP A 78 24.84 8.99 9.40
CA TRP A 78 24.36 8.85 10.78
C TRP A 78 25.45 8.49 11.78
N LYS A 79 26.72 8.31 11.33
CA LYS A 79 27.83 8.01 12.22
C LYS A 79 27.97 9.09 13.31
N GLY A 80 28.10 8.64 14.56
CA GLY A 80 28.20 9.52 15.72
C GLY A 80 26.87 10.14 16.19
N GLN A 81 25.74 9.76 15.57
CA GLN A 81 24.39 10.16 15.97
C GLN A 81 23.49 8.94 16.25
N CYS A 82 24.03 7.74 16.17
CA CYS A 82 23.34 6.47 16.42
C CYS A 82 24.32 5.48 17.05
N ASP A 83 23.79 4.47 17.72
CA ASP A 83 24.59 3.40 18.31
C ASP A 83 25.32 2.58 17.25
N SER A 84 24.62 2.27 16.18
CA SER A 84 25.16 1.52 15.04
C SER A 84 24.35 1.80 13.76
N VAL A 85 24.93 1.38 12.62
CA VAL A 85 24.22 1.38 11.34
C VAL A 85 24.06 -0.08 10.91
N ASP A 86 22.85 -0.51 10.70
CA ASP A 86 22.56 -1.85 10.21
C ASP A 86 23.18 -2.05 8.82
N ARG A 87 24.01 -3.10 8.68
CA ARG A 87 24.79 -3.34 7.46
C ARG A 87 23.94 -3.71 6.27
N ARG A 88 22.75 -4.25 6.50
CA ARG A 88 21.86 -4.76 5.47
C ARG A 88 20.94 -3.66 4.92
N SER A 89 20.36 -2.88 5.80
CA SER A 89 19.41 -1.81 5.45
C SER A 89 20.07 -0.45 5.30
N GLY A 90 21.24 -0.24 5.90
CA GLY A 90 21.88 1.07 5.99
C GLY A 90 21.19 2.04 6.96
N LEU A 91 20.23 1.54 7.74
CA LEU A 91 19.46 2.35 8.67
C LEU A 91 20.20 2.51 10.02
N PRO A 92 20.10 3.68 10.66
CA PRO A 92 20.65 3.88 11.99
C PRO A 92 19.82 3.12 13.04
N VAL A 93 20.49 2.55 14.01
CA VAL A 93 19.92 1.90 15.20
C VAL A 93 20.27 2.75 16.41
N GLY A 94 19.30 3.02 17.27
CA GLY A 94 19.50 3.86 18.43
C GLY A 94 19.85 5.30 18.04
N LEU A 95 19.06 5.88 17.14
CA LEU A 95 19.29 7.24 16.64
C LEU A 95 18.97 8.26 17.73
N ASP A 96 19.96 9.09 18.10
CA ASP A 96 19.79 10.22 19.00
C ASP A 96 20.08 11.52 18.25
N LEU A 97 19.09 12.39 18.17
CA LEU A 97 19.15 13.61 17.39
C LEU A 97 19.02 14.86 18.26
N VAL A 98 19.94 15.78 18.05
CA VAL A 98 19.79 17.13 18.59
C VAL A 98 18.59 17.84 17.94
N TYR A 99 17.90 18.68 18.70
CA TYR A 99 16.68 19.38 18.29
C TYR A 99 16.75 20.04 16.90
N ARG A 100 17.89 20.59 16.52
CA ARG A 100 18.08 21.26 15.22
C ARG A 100 18.04 20.32 14.02
N LYS A 101 18.08 18.99 14.21
CA LYS A 101 18.07 17.97 13.17
C LYS A 101 16.78 17.14 13.16
N ASN A 102 15.70 17.68 13.68
CA ASN A 102 14.43 17.00 13.85
C ASN A 102 13.50 17.05 12.63
N HIS A 103 14.02 17.31 11.45
CA HIS A 103 13.30 17.15 10.19
C HIS A 103 13.72 15.83 9.53
N LEU A 104 12.90 14.83 9.67
CA LEU A 104 13.18 13.47 9.22
C LEU A 104 12.26 13.07 8.05
N THR A 105 12.84 12.39 7.08
CA THR A 105 12.09 11.76 5.99
C THR A 105 12.43 10.29 5.96
N PHE A 106 11.43 9.46 6.12
CA PHE A 106 11.49 8.00 6.02
C PHE A 106 11.13 7.58 4.61
N ASP A 107 12.02 6.89 3.92
CA ASP A 107 11.75 6.26 2.64
C ASP A 107 11.35 4.82 2.89
N TYR A 108 10.31 4.35 2.21
CA TYR A 108 9.83 2.98 2.35
C TYR A 108 9.31 2.44 1.03
N THR A 109 9.20 1.13 0.95
CA THR A 109 8.68 0.43 -0.22
C THR A 109 7.99 -0.86 0.21
N ALA A 110 7.19 -1.41 -0.69
CA ALA A 110 6.71 -2.78 -0.63
C ALA A 110 6.75 -3.36 -2.04
N VAL A 111 7.06 -4.65 -2.13
CA VAL A 111 7.15 -5.34 -3.42
C VAL A 111 5.88 -6.15 -3.65
N ASP A 112 5.17 -5.81 -4.71
CA ASP A 112 4.13 -6.62 -5.29
C ASP A 112 4.37 -6.72 -6.79
N LEU A 113 4.80 -7.90 -7.23
CA LEU A 113 5.16 -8.12 -8.64
C LEU A 113 3.93 -8.27 -9.53
N ALA A 114 2.77 -8.54 -8.95
CA ALA A 114 1.55 -8.74 -9.74
C ALA A 114 0.77 -7.44 -9.93
N GLU A 115 0.71 -6.59 -8.90
CA GLU A 115 -0.10 -5.39 -8.88
C GLU A 115 0.65 -4.21 -8.21
N PRO A 116 1.79 -3.78 -8.77
CA PRO A 116 2.66 -2.77 -8.14
C PRO A 116 1.95 -1.42 -7.96
N ASP A 117 1.02 -1.07 -8.84
CA ASP A 117 0.31 0.22 -8.84
C ASP A 117 -0.84 0.26 -7.82
N ARG A 118 -1.25 -0.89 -7.31
CA ARG A 118 -2.29 -0.98 -6.28
C ARG A 118 -1.76 -0.86 -4.86
N VAL A 119 -0.45 -0.95 -4.67
CA VAL A 119 0.14 -0.88 -3.34
C VAL A 119 -0.14 0.49 -2.72
N ARG A 120 -0.74 0.46 -1.54
CA ARG A 120 -1.01 1.61 -0.68
C ARG A 120 -0.30 1.43 0.64
N PHE A 121 0.06 2.51 1.25
CA PHE A 121 0.77 2.55 2.51
C PHE A 121 -0.04 3.29 3.57
N GLN A 122 0.07 2.82 4.79
CA GLN A 122 -0.23 3.60 5.98
C GLN A 122 1.00 3.64 6.85
N TYR A 123 1.24 4.78 7.48
CA TYR A 123 2.34 4.94 8.41
C TYR A 123 1.91 5.74 9.63
N ARG A 124 2.70 5.63 10.68
CA ARG A 124 2.59 6.44 11.88
C ARG A 124 3.94 6.59 12.55
N LEU A 125 4.09 7.65 13.28
CA LEU A 125 5.21 7.86 14.20
C LEU A 125 4.67 7.70 15.63
N SER A 126 4.77 6.50 16.19
CA SER A 126 4.36 6.22 17.56
C SER A 126 5.08 7.15 18.54
N GLY A 127 4.35 7.77 19.45
CA GLY A 127 4.81 8.84 20.32
C GLY A 127 4.50 10.25 19.80
N PHE A 128 4.06 10.38 18.54
CA PHE A 128 3.65 11.64 17.92
C PHE A 128 2.24 11.54 17.32
N ASP A 129 2.01 10.56 16.45
CA ASP A 129 0.70 10.32 15.86
C ASP A 129 -0.18 9.50 16.81
N ALA A 130 -1.44 9.90 16.94
CA ALA A 130 -2.41 9.18 17.78
C ALA A 130 -2.81 7.83 17.16
N ASP A 131 -2.84 7.74 15.83
CA ASP A 131 -3.26 6.55 15.08
C ASP A 131 -2.55 6.49 13.72
N TRP A 132 -2.87 5.48 12.92
CA TRP A 132 -2.40 5.36 11.54
C TRP A 132 -2.92 6.52 10.68
N LEU A 133 -2.03 7.13 9.92
CA LEU A 133 -2.41 8.18 8.99
C LEU A 133 -3.19 7.62 7.79
N PRO A 134 -3.97 8.44 7.09
CA PRO A 134 -4.71 8.02 5.91
C PRO A 134 -3.84 7.29 4.89
N SER A 135 -4.43 6.36 4.15
CA SER A 135 -3.70 5.59 3.15
C SER A 135 -3.18 6.48 2.01
N THR A 136 -1.97 6.19 1.55
CA THR A 136 -1.27 6.96 0.50
C THR A 136 -0.54 6.03 -0.46
N ASP A 137 -0.25 6.50 -1.66
CA ASP A 137 0.66 5.88 -2.63
C ASP A 137 2.09 6.42 -2.53
N ALA A 138 2.30 7.49 -1.75
CA ALA A 138 3.62 8.03 -1.50
C ALA A 138 4.54 6.97 -0.87
N ARG A 139 5.80 6.99 -1.26
CA ARG A 139 6.83 6.06 -0.77
C ARG A 139 7.79 6.72 0.22
N PHE A 140 7.36 7.81 0.80
CA PHE A 140 8.08 8.52 1.85
C PHE A 140 7.11 9.21 2.81
N ALA A 141 7.56 9.46 4.02
CA ALA A 141 6.88 10.24 5.04
C ALA A 141 7.85 11.24 5.65
N SER A 142 7.42 12.48 5.84
CA SER A 142 8.25 13.52 6.43
C SER A 142 7.63 14.07 7.70
N TYR A 143 8.45 14.17 8.72
CA TYR A 143 8.11 14.78 10.00
C TYR A 143 9.07 15.93 10.29
N SER A 144 8.53 17.05 10.71
CA SER A 144 9.31 18.23 11.05
C SER A 144 8.93 18.76 12.43
N ASN A 145 9.89 19.42 13.08
CA ASN A 145 9.67 20.04 14.40
C ASN A 145 9.16 19.06 15.46
N LEU A 146 9.68 17.82 15.44
CA LEU A 146 9.32 16.84 16.45
C LEU A 146 9.73 17.36 17.85
N PRO A 147 8.82 17.35 18.83
CA PRO A 147 9.16 17.65 20.22
C PRO A 147 10.24 16.70 20.76
N HIS A 148 10.81 17.04 21.91
CA HIS A 148 11.69 16.09 22.61
C HIS A 148 10.88 14.85 23.01
N GLY A 149 11.39 13.66 22.68
CA GLY A 149 10.69 12.41 22.98
C GLY A 149 11.33 11.21 22.30
N SER A 150 10.76 10.05 22.59
CA SER A 150 11.12 8.80 21.93
C SER A 150 10.05 8.42 20.94
N TYR A 151 10.46 8.06 19.73
CA TYR A 151 9.57 7.81 18.61
C TYR A 151 9.88 6.47 17.94
N ARG A 152 8.85 5.84 17.40
CA ARG A 152 9.01 4.67 16.53
C ARG A 152 8.24 4.91 15.24
N PHE A 153 8.93 4.90 14.12
CA PHE A 153 8.29 4.93 12.82
C PHE A 153 7.82 3.53 12.42
N GLU A 154 6.56 3.42 12.04
CA GLU A 154 5.92 2.19 11.61
C GLU A 154 5.23 2.44 10.28
N VAL A 155 5.36 1.48 9.36
CA VAL A 155 4.72 1.53 8.05
C VAL A 155 4.18 0.16 7.68
N ARG A 156 3.01 0.13 7.08
CA ARG A 156 2.38 -1.09 6.58
C ARG A 156 1.85 -0.90 5.17
N ALA A 157 1.71 -1.97 4.43
CA ALA A 157 1.25 -1.94 3.05
C ALA A 157 0.00 -2.79 2.83
N SER A 158 -0.79 -2.40 1.84
CA SER A 158 -2.02 -3.08 1.44
C SER A 158 -2.21 -2.97 -0.07
N ARG A 159 -2.99 -3.87 -0.68
CA ARG A 159 -3.47 -3.77 -2.07
C ARG A 159 -4.85 -3.14 -2.19
N ASP A 160 -5.66 -3.29 -1.17
CA ASP A 160 -7.10 -2.93 -1.16
C ASP A 160 -7.44 -1.84 -0.13
N ALA A 161 -6.45 -1.33 0.60
CA ALA A 161 -6.58 -0.38 1.70
C ALA A 161 -7.48 -0.86 2.85
N VAL A 162 -7.78 -2.16 2.90
CA VAL A 162 -8.59 -2.83 3.94
C VAL A 162 -7.74 -3.85 4.69
N HIS A 163 -7.08 -4.75 3.97
CA HIS A 163 -6.24 -5.81 4.55
C HIS A 163 -4.78 -5.36 4.54
N TRP A 164 -4.30 -4.99 5.71
CA TRP A 164 -2.95 -4.46 5.91
C TRP A 164 -1.96 -5.56 6.32
N GLY A 165 -0.77 -5.48 5.77
CA GLY A 165 0.36 -6.30 6.20
C GLY A 165 0.86 -5.90 7.60
N PRO A 166 1.81 -6.68 8.16
CA PRO A 166 2.49 -6.30 9.41
C PRO A 166 3.27 -5.00 9.22
N PRO A 167 3.42 -4.18 10.29
CA PRO A 167 4.24 -2.99 10.28
C PRO A 167 5.74 -3.31 10.38
#